data_2d1b01cda86bb14c8bbd33f527bc40e9
#
_entry.id   2d1b01cda86bb14c8bbd33f527bc40e9
#
_cell.length_a   1.000
_cell.length_b   1.000
_cell.length_c   1.000
_cell.angle_alpha   90.00
_cell.angle_beta   90.00
_cell.angle_gamma   90.00
#
_symmetry.space_group_name_H-M   'P 1'
#
loop_
_entity.id
_entity.type
_entity.pdbx_description
1 polymer ?
#
loop_
_entity_poly.entity_id
_entity_poly.type
_entity_poly.pdbx_seq_one_letter_code
_entity_poly.pdbx_strand_id
1 'polypeptide(L)'
;YCNNSYTGQLVSYAARNRLCSIVSSLDGGGIAEGASTRAQMATAWPVIDEEYFELLDVLSAVSEYSHDIRRRSRPFTVVELGCGYAHWLTTANGALNSIVGTAAPRTFLGVDVVPGLRNSVEEVAKLNVGMQGTTTFHAGFIAPGGVVTRKASKGQAFITNMFTKSWHVANNGSVVPTVSLPELFRLHRLPCVIDLLDADVQHSEYSIFTREIVSMLTHSVRRVHIGTHGYSGEDPRLRALFEAHNWTTVWSYARSTKAGPPKPTEFGPVRFADGVLSFLNPRRLPVLAKHCEMTTELAW
;
A
#
# COMPACT_ATOMS: atom_id res chain seq x y z
N TYR A 1 -22.16 -1.62 -4.48
CA TYR A 1 -20.84 -1.07 -4.77
C TYR A 1 -20.79 0.39 -4.35
N CYS A 2 -19.68 0.81 -3.73
CA CYS A 2 -19.39 2.22 -3.50
C CYS A 2 -18.40 2.71 -4.54
N ASN A 3 -18.49 3.96 -4.90
CA ASN A 3 -17.49 4.61 -5.73
C ASN A 3 -16.44 5.24 -4.81
N ASN A 4 -15.15 4.91 -5.02
CA ASN A 4 -14.07 5.70 -4.44
C ASN A 4 -14.10 7.08 -5.11
N SER A 5 -14.54 8.05 -4.37
CA SER A 5 -14.87 9.37 -4.87
C SER A 5 -13.65 10.17 -5.36
N TYR A 6 -12.45 9.86 -4.87
CA TYR A 6 -11.24 10.54 -5.33
C TYR A 6 -10.77 10.04 -6.69
N THR A 7 -11.01 8.78 -7.00
CA THR A 7 -10.51 8.13 -8.21
C THR A 7 -11.61 7.62 -9.13
N GLY A 8 -12.89 7.72 -8.72
CA GLY A 8 -14.01 7.15 -9.47
C GLY A 8 -14.03 5.62 -9.53
N GLN A 9 -13.19 4.95 -8.75
CA GLN A 9 -13.08 3.50 -8.76
C GLN A 9 -14.20 2.84 -7.93
N LEU A 10 -14.59 1.63 -8.34
CA LEU A 10 -15.59 0.84 -7.65
C LEU A 10 -14.93 -0.08 -6.61
N VAL A 11 -15.46 -0.12 -5.42
CA VAL A 11 -15.07 -1.06 -4.37
C VAL A 11 -16.18 -2.07 -4.10
N SER A 12 -15.82 -3.29 -3.76
CA SER A 12 -16.81 -4.34 -3.51
C SER A 12 -17.63 -4.09 -2.24
N TYR A 13 -18.80 -4.69 -2.18
CA TYR A 13 -19.69 -4.56 -1.01
C TYR A 13 -19.08 -5.15 0.27
N ALA A 14 -18.23 -6.14 0.18
CA ALA A 14 -17.53 -6.72 1.33
C ALA A 14 -16.46 -5.78 1.92
N ALA A 15 -15.80 -5.00 1.07
CA ALA A 15 -14.99 -3.84 1.45
C ALA A 15 -15.85 -2.70 2.02
N ARG A 16 -17.13 -2.71 1.71
CA ARG A 16 -18.14 -1.67 1.92
C ARG A 16 -18.34 -1.26 3.38
N ASN A 17 -18.32 -2.21 4.32
CA ASN A 17 -18.73 -1.90 5.70
C ASN A 17 -17.78 -0.96 6.44
N ARG A 18 -16.57 -0.72 5.92
CA ARG A 18 -15.62 0.21 6.51
C ARG A 18 -15.44 1.49 5.70
N LEU A 19 -15.15 1.40 4.42
CA LEU A 19 -14.98 2.60 3.56
C LEU A 19 -16.28 3.37 3.38
N CYS A 20 -17.41 2.67 3.15
CA CYS A 20 -18.70 3.37 3.03
C CYS A 20 -19.25 3.83 4.38
N SER A 21 -18.93 3.19 5.52
CA SER A 21 -19.33 3.68 6.84
C SER A 21 -18.51 4.88 7.28
N ILE A 22 -17.25 4.98 6.90
CA ILE A 22 -16.42 6.17 7.13
C ILE A 22 -17.01 7.36 6.36
N VAL A 23 -17.34 7.15 5.09
CA VAL A 23 -17.93 8.20 4.25
C VAL A 23 -19.34 8.58 4.72
N SER A 24 -20.18 7.61 5.12
CA SER A 24 -21.52 7.91 5.65
C SER A 24 -21.52 8.59 7.02
N SER A 25 -20.50 8.37 7.83
CA SER A 25 -20.34 9.07 9.11
C SER A 25 -19.90 10.53 8.95
N LEU A 26 -19.25 10.86 7.84
CA LEU A 26 -18.85 12.23 7.52
C LEU A 26 -20.03 13.07 6.99
N ASP A 27 -21.00 12.45 6.31
CA ASP A 27 -22.12 13.15 5.67
C ASP A 27 -23.42 13.17 6.50
N GLY A 28 -23.45 12.56 7.69
CA GLY A 28 -24.63 12.57 8.58
C GLY A 28 -25.89 11.91 8.00
N GLY A 29 -25.79 11.22 6.87
CA GLY A 29 -26.91 10.63 6.14
C GLY A 29 -26.90 9.10 6.15
N GLY A 30 -27.90 8.48 6.83
CA GLY A 30 -28.12 7.04 6.75
C GLY A 30 -28.50 6.62 5.33
N ILE A 31 -27.76 5.68 4.76
CA ILE A 31 -28.09 5.07 3.46
C ILE A 31 -29.23 4.08 3.70
N ALA A 32 -30.37 4.31 3.07
CA ALA A 32 -31.49 3.37 3.08
C ALA A 32 -31.07 2.04 2.42
N GLU A 33 -31.27 0.93 3.13
CA GLU A 33 -31.12 -0.42 2.57
C GLU A 33 -32.10 -0.59 1.40
N GLY A 34 -31.59 -0.82 0.21
CA GLY A 34 -32.40 -1.20 -0.95
C GLY A 34 -32.18 -0.46 -2.27
N ALA A 35 -31.39 0.61 -2.29
CA ALA A 35 -31.16 1.35 -3.53
C ALA A 35 -29.99 0.76 -4.34
N SER A 36 -30.30 0.02 -5.37
CA SER A 36 -29.39 -0.47 -6.41
C SER A 36 -28.94 0.63 -7.39
N THR A 37 -28.85 1.85 -6.97
CA THR A 37 -28.43 2.96 -7.82
C THR A 37 -26.95 3.26 -7.60
N ARG A 38 -26.22 3.49 -8.68
CA ARG A 38 -24.89 4.11 -8.67
C ARG A 38 -24.99 5.46 -7.97
N ALA A 39 -24.88 5.46 -6.65
CA ALA A 39 -24.76 6.70 -5.93
C ALA A 39 -23.37 7.29 -6.25
N GLN A 40 -23.34 8.30 -7.10
CA GLN A 40 -22.19 9.18 -7.19
C GLN A 40 -22.17 9.98 -5.89
N MET A 41 -21.25 9.65 -5.02
CA MET A 41 -21.01 10.44 -3.83
C MET A 41 -20.12 11.63 -4.24
N ALA A 42 -20.67 12.84 -4.17
CA ALA A 42 -19.85 14.04 -4.18
C ALA A 42 -19.04 14.04 -2.87
N THR A 43 -17.73 13.96 -2.97
CA THR A 43 -16.88 14.01 -1.79
C THR A 43 -16.32 15.39 -1.59
N ALA A 44 -16.29 15.80 -0.34
CA ALA A 44 -15.41 16.84 0.14
C ALA A 44 -13.92 16.45 -0.12
N TRP A 45 -13.03 17.42 -0.05
CA TRP A 45 -11.58 17.15 -0.04
C TRP A 45 -11.27 16.13 1.04
N PRO A 46 -10.23 15.23 0.83
CA PRO A 46 -9.82 14.28 1.84
C PRO A 46 -9.51 15.00 3.16
N VAL A 47 -9.91 14.39 4.26
CA VAL A 47 -9.43 14.82 5.57
C VAL A 47 -7.93 14.71 5.56
N ILE A 48 -7.24 15.71 6.10
CA ILE A 48 -5.78 15.68 6.22
C ILE A 48 -5.43 14.88 7.46
N ASP A 49 -5.11 13.61 7.27
CA ASP A 49 -4.67 12.63 8.24
C ASP A 49 -3.53 11.79 7.64
N GLU A 50 -3.20 10.62 8.19
CA GLU A 50 -2.17 9.72 7.65
C GLU A 50 -2.49 9.26 6.23
N GLU A 51 -3.75 8.92 5.94
CA GLU A 51 -4.18 8.44 4.62
C GLU A 51 -4.07 9.53 3.54
N TYR A 52 -4.15 10.80 3.92
CA TYR A 52 -3.92 11.90 2.98
C TYR A 52 -2.49 11.90 2.43
N PHE A 53 -1.49 11.64 3.28
CA PHE A 53 -0.10 11.60 2.87
C PHE A 53 0.20 10.37 2.00
N GLU A 54 -0.46 9.26 2.28
CA GLU A 54 -0.40 8.05 1.46
C GLU A 54 -1.02 8.29 0.08
N LEU A 55 -2.18 8.96 0.03
CA LEU A 55 -2.78 9.43 -1.23
C LEU A 55 -1.81 10.31 -2.02
N LEU A 56 -1.12 11.25 -1.37
CA LEU A 56 -0.14 12.12 -2.04
C LEU A 56 1.03 11.31 -2.63
N ASP A 57 1.48 10.25 -1.97
CA ASP A 57 2.51 9.37 -2.48
C ASP A 57 2.03 8.57 -3.69
N VAL A 58 0.80 8.05 -3.67
CA VAL A 58 0.17 7.40 -4.82
C VAL A 58 0.09 8.35 -6.02
N LEU A 59 -0.45 9.56 -5.81
CA LEU A 59 -0.59 10.56 -6.87
C LEU A 59 0.77 11.01 -7.42
N SER A 60 1.77 11.16 -6.54
CA SER A 60 3.14 11.51 -6.93
C SER A 60 3.77 10.40 -7.78
N ALA A 61 3.61 9.13 -7.39
CA ALA A 61 4.12 8.00 -8.17
C ALA A 61 3.50 7.95 -9.58
N VAL A 62 2.18 8.16 -9.70
CA VAL A 62 1.50 8.21 -11.00
C VAL A 62 1.96 9.42 -11.82
N SER A 63 2.12 10.58 -11.20
CA SER A 63 2.64 11.78 -11.86
C SER A 63 4.05 11.55 -12.39
N GLU A 64 4.96 11.00 -11.57
CA GLU A 64 6.32 10.68 -11.98
C GLU A 64 6.34 9.68 -13.15
N TYR A 65 5.51 8.63 -13.08
CA TYR A 65 5.36 7.67 -14.18
C TYR A 65 4.85 8.34 -15.46
N SER A 66 3.89 9.27 -15.36
CA SER A 66 3.33 9.96 -16.53
C SER A 66 4.37 10.73 -17.31
N HIS A 67 5.42 11.22 -16.65
CA HIS A 67 6.54 11.94 -17.24
C HIS A 67 7.71 11.02 -17.66
N ASP A 68 7.67 9.73 -17.33
CA ASP A 68 8.69 8.78 -17.75
C ASP A 68 8.60 8.52 -19.25
N ILE A 69 9.68 8.81 -19.97
CA ILE A 69 9.77 8.57 -21.41
C ILE A 69 9.59 7.10 -21.79
N ARG A 70 9.84 6.19 -20.87
CA ARG A 70 9.72 4.73 -21.03
C ARG A 70 8.34 4.18 -20.62
N ARG A 71 7.38 5.01 -20.23
CA ARG A 71 6.06 4.56 -19.75
C ARG A 71 5.30 3.65 -20.72
N ARG A 72 5.65 3.69 -22.02
CA ARG A 72 5.06 2.81 -23.05
C ARG A 72 5.68 1.41 -23.09
N SER A 73 6.89 1.25 -22.57
CA SER A 73 7.66 0.00 -22.62
C SER A 73 7.75 -0.73 -21.28
N ARG A 74 7.28 -0.12 -20.20
CA ARG A 74 7.22 -0.74 -18.88
C ARG A 74 5.86 -0.50 -18.20
N PRO A 75 5.37 -1.43 -17.38
CA PRO A 75 4.17 -1.19 -16.59
C PRO A 75 4.43 -0.19 -15.45
N PHE A 76 3.40 0.56 -15.07
CA PHE A 76 3.30 1.21 -13.78
C PHE A 76 3.11 0.14 -12.71
N THR A 77 4.00 0.07 -11.74
CA THR A 77 4.06 -1.04 -10.78
C THR A 77 3.88 -0.54 -9.36
N VAL A 78 2.88 -1.11 -8.68
CA VAL A 78 2.62 -0.84 -7.26
C VAL A 78 2.59 -2.16 -6.49
N VAL A 79 3.24 -2.17 -5.34
CA VAL A 79 3.19 -3.25 -4.35
C VAL A 79 2.61 -2.67 -3.07
N GLU A 80 1.52 -3.26 -2.56
CA GLU A 80 0.85 -2.87 -1.33
C GLU A 80 0.95 -4.01 -0.31
N LEU A 81 1.71 -3.80 0.76
CA LEU A 81 1.90 -4.73 1.87
C LEU A 81 0.93 -4.38 3.00
N GLY A 82 0.05 -5.31 3.37
CA GLY A 82 -1.09 -5.03 4.22
C GLY A 82 -2.28 -4.50 3.41
N CYS A 83 -2.46 -5.02 2.20
CA CYS A 83 -3.35 -4.41 1.20
C CYS A 83 -4.85 -4.44 1.58
N GLY A 84 -5.26 -5.20 2.59
CA GLY A 84 -6.66 -5.30 2.93
C GLY A 84 -7.53 -5.60 1.71
N TYR A 85 -8.33 -4.64 1.30
CA TYR A 85 -9.20 -4.72 0.12
C TYR A 85 -8.59 -4.06 -1.14
N ALA A 86 -7.28 -3.87 -1.18
CA ALA A 86 -6.53 -3.23 -2.27
C ALA A 86 -6.95 -1.76 -2.48
N HIS A 87 -7.07 -1.02 -1.40
CA HIS A 87 -7.50 0.38 -1.44
C HIS A 87 -6.53 1.24 -2.25
N TRP A 88 -5.25 1.14 -1.96
CA TRP A 88 -4.24 1.96 -2.62
C TRP A 88 -3.92 1.48 -4.03
N LEU A 89 -4.01 0.18 -4.32
CA LEU A 89 -3.95 -0.32 -5.70
C LEU A 89 -5.11 0.24 -6.54
N THR A 90 -6.30 0.30 -5.96
CA THR A 90 -7.50 0.85 -6.63
C THR A 90 -7.36 2.35 -6.84
N THR A 91 -6.87 3.07 -5.85
CA THR A 91 -6.58 4.51 -5.92
C THR A 91 -5.52 4.81 -7.00
N ALA A 92 -4.43 4.05 -7.01
CA ALA A 92 -3.37 4.15 -8.01
C ALA A 92 -3.90 3.89 -9.43
N ASN A 93 -4.76 2.88 -9.59
CA ASN A 93 -5.41 2.58 -10.88
C ASN A 93 -6.30 3.73 -11.37
N GLY A 94 -7.10 4.31 -10.49
CA GLY A 94 -7.95 5.45 -10.83
C GLY A 94 -7.16 6.67 -11.25
N ALA A 95 -6.12 7.01 -10.50
CA ALA A 95 -5.20 8.10 -10.84
C ALA A 95 -4.48 7.84 -12.17
N LEU A 96 -3.99 6.61 -12.40
CA LEU A 96 -3.34 6.21 -13.65
C LEU A 96 -4.29 6.34 -14.85
N ASN A 97 -5.52 5.86 -14.70
CA ASN A 97 -6.56 5.98 -15.75
C ASN A 97 -6.86 7.43 -16.09
N SER A 98 -6.90 8.31 -15.09
CA SER A 98 -7.22 9.73 -15.26
C SER A 98 -6.07 10.52 -15.89
N ILE A 99 -4.82 10.22 -15.53
CA ILE A 99 -3.65 11.01 -15.92
C ILE A 99 -3.00 10.46 -17.19
N VAL A 100 -2.90 9.13 -17.32
CA VAL A 100 -2.17 8.47 -18.42
C VAL A 100 -3.13 7.80 -19.42
N GLY A 101 -4.25 7.28 -18.91
CA GLY A 101 -5.27 6.60 -19.70
C GLY A 101 -5.42 5.11 -19.34
N THR A 102 -6.58 4.56 -19.69
CA THR A 102 -6.96 3.18 -19.34
C THR A 102 -6.10 2.10 -20.01
N ALA A 103 -5.45 2.44 -21.12
CA ALA A 103 -4.54 1.54 -21.86
C ALA A 103 -3.11 1.51 -21.27
N ALA A 104 -2.80 2.32 -20.25
CA ALA A 104 -1.49 2.33 -19.64
C ALA A 104 -1.15 0.94 -19.05
N PRO A 105 0.01 0.35 -19.39
CA PRO A 105 0.41 -0.94 -18.83
C PRO A 105 0.63 -0.80 -17.32
N ARG A 106 0.22 -1.81 -16.57
CA ARG A 106 0.32 -1.80 -15.09
C ARG A 106 0.54 -3.18 -14.53
N THR A 107 1.13 -3.24 -13.34
CA THR A 107 1.29 -4.45 -12.54
C THR A 107 1.02 -4.09 -11.08
N PHE A 108 0.05 -4.72 -10.48
CA PHE A 108 -0.34 -4.50 -9.10
C PHE A 108 -0.19 -5.79 -8.29
N LEU A 109 0.44 -5.69 -7.13
CA LEU A 109 0.57 -6.79 -6.18
C LEU A 109 0.07 -6.34 -4.81
N GLY A 110 -1.03 -6.93 -4.36
CA GLY A 110 -1.52 -6.82 -3.00
C GLY A 110 -1.03 -8.00 -2.16
N VAL A 111 -0.54 -7.73 -0.97
CA VAL A 111 -0.07 -8.75 -0.03
C VAL A 111 -0.80 -8.58 1.29
N ASP A 112 -1.37 -9.67 1.81
CA ASP A 112 -2.00 -9.65 3.13
C ASP A 112 -1.89 -11.01 3.80
N VAL A 113 -1.91 -11.02 5.14
CA VAL A 113 -1.87 -12.26 5.94
C VAL A 113 -3.21 -12.98 5.95
N VAL A 114 -4.29 -12.34 5.53
CA VAL A 114 -5.67 -12.86 5.52
C VAL A 114 -6.00 -13.48 4.17
N PRO A 115 -5.96 -14.82 4.01
CA PRO A 115 -6.17 -15.46 2.70
C PRO A 115 -7.55 -15.18 2.09
N GLY A 116 -8.55 -14.96 2.94
CA GLY A 116 -9.93 -14.66 2.51
C GLY A 116 -10.10 -13.36 1.74
N LEU A 117 -9.14 -12.44 1.83
CA LEU A 117 -9.14 -11.18 1.08
C LEU A 117 -8.89 -11.38 -0.42
N ARG A 118 -8.33 -12.52 -0.83
CA ARG A 118 -8.12 -12.83 -2.25
C ARG A 118 -9.36 -12.59 -3.10
N ASN A 119 -10.50 -13.14 -2.68
CA ASN A 119 -11.75 -13.01 -3.45
C ASN A 119 -12.20 -11.55 -3.55
N SER A 120 -12.01 -10.77 -2.49
CA SER A 120 -12.36 -9.34 -2.46
C SER A 120 -11.45 -8.53 -3.38
N VAL A 121 -10.14 -8.79 -3.37
CA VAL A 121 -9.17 -8.14 -4.27
C VAL A 121 -9.46 -8.48 -5.73
N GLU A 122 -9.75 -9.75 -6.03
CA GLU A 122 -10.11 -10.19 -7.38
C GLU A 122 -11.44 -9.58 -7.86
N GLU A 123 -12.42 -9.44 -6.97
CA GLU A 123 -13.69 -8.78 -7.27
C GLU A 123 -13.47 -7.28 -7.56
N VAL A 124 -12.71 -6.60 -6.73
CA VAL A 124 -12.34 -5.20 -6.95
C VAL A 124 -11.62 -5.04 -8.29
N ALA A 125 -10.68 -5.94 -8.60
CA ALA A 125 -9.95 -5.90 -9.87
C ALA A 125 -10.87 -6.08 -11.08
N LYS A 126 -11.87 -6.97 -11.00
CA LYS A 126 -12.87 -7.16 -12.08
C LYS A 126 -13.76 -5.94 -12.30
N LEU A 127 -14.06 -5.20 -11.24
CA LEU A 127 -14.93 -4.02 -11.30
C LEU A 127 -14.24 -2.77 -11.87
N ASN A 128 -12.91 -2.74 -11.84
CA ASN A 128 -12.14 -1.55 -12.17
C ASN A 128 -11.37 -1.73 -13.48
N VAL A 129 -11.68 -0.88 -14.47
CA VAL A 129 -11.03 -0.92 -15.78
C VAL A 129 -9.52 -0.81 -15.65
N GLY A 130 -8.81 -1.75 -16.24
CA GLY A 130 -7.35 -1.83 -16.25
C GLY A 130 -6.77 -2.69 -15.12
N MET A 131 -7.51 -3.06 -14.09
CA MET A 131 -7.02 -3.90 -13.00
C MET A 131 -7.14 -5.40 -13.30
N GLN A 132 -8.14 -5.81 -14.07
CA GLN A 132 -8.34 -7.23 -14.40
C GLN A 132 -7.15 -7.81 -15.16
N GLY A 133 -6.61 -8.92 -14.68
CA GLY A 133 -5.45 -9.60 -15.27
C GLY A 133 -4.09 -8.92 -14.98
N THR A 134 -4.10 -7.76 -14.32
CA THR A 134 -2.89 -7.01 -13.94
C THR A 134 -2.70 -6.91 -12.43
N THR A 135 -3.69 -7.33 -11.67
CA THR A 135 -3.69 -7.34 -10.20
C THR A 135 -3.53 -8.78 -9.70
N THR A 136 -2.58 -8.98 -8.80
CA THR A 136 -2.29 -10.26 -8.15
C THR A 136 -2.40 -10.10 -6.64
N PHE A 137 -2.90 -11.13 -5.95
CA PHE A 137 -2.93 -11.18 -4.49
C PHE A 137 -2.03 -12.31 -3.98
N HIS A 138 -1.18 -11.98 -3.01
CA HIS A 138 -0.36 -12.94 -2.27
C HIS A 138 -0.85 -13.05 -0.82
N ALA A 139 -1.26 -14.25 -0.42
CA ALA A 139 -1.60 -14.53 0.97
C ALA A 139 -0.35 -14.96 1.73
N GLY A 140 0.19 -14.10 2.59
CA GLY A 140 1.40 -14.43 3.33
C GLY A 140 1.87 -13.30 4.24
N PHE A 141 2.79 -13.66 5.12
CA PHE A 141 3.45 -12.72 6.03
C PHE A 141 4.83 -12.34 5.47
N ILE A 142 5.12 -11.05 5.42
CA ILE A 142 6.44 -10.59 5.01
C ILE A 142 7.39 -10.61 6.21
N ALA A 143 8.49 -11.35 6.08
CA ALA A 143 9.52 -11.42 7.11
C ALA A 143 10.92 -11.53 6.50
N PRO A 144 11.96 -11.05 7.19
CA PRO A 144 13.34 -11.28 6.76
C PRO A 144 13.66 -12.78 6.83
N GLY A 145 14.44 -13.28 5.86
CA GLY A 145 15.00 -14.64 5.93
C GLY A 145 14.23 -15.74 5.20
N GLY A 146 13.26 -15.41 4.33
CA GLY A 146 12.67 -16.39 3.41
C GLY A 146 11.46 -17.15 3.95
N VAL A 147 11.05 -18.22 3.26
CA VAL A 147 9.84 -19.00 3.56
C VAL A 147 9.99 -19.73 4.88
N VAL A 148 9.38 -19.21 5.92
CA VAL A 148 9.23 -19.89 7.21
C VAL A 148 7.75 -19.98 7.53
N THR A 149 7.27 -21.17 7.83
CA THR A 149 5.93 -21.36 8.36
C THR A 149 5.94 -20.98 9.85
N ARG A 150 5.28 -19.91 10.23
CA ARG A 150 5.11 -19.53 11.64
C ARG A 150 3.70 -19.85 12.11
N LYS A 151 3.58 -20.45 13.30
CA LYS A 151 2.31 -20.42 14.01
C LYS A 151 2.03 -18.97 14.40
N ALA A 152 0.81 -18.51 14.17
CA ALA A 152 0.40 -17.18 14.60
C ALA A 152 0.68 -17.04 16.11
N SER A 153 1.52 -16.09 16.49
CA SER A 153 1.78 -15.76 17.89
C SER A 153 0.59 -15.00 18.48
N LYS A 154 0.48 -14.95 19.82
CA LYS A 154 -0.59 -14.17 20.47
C LYS A 154 -0.57 -12.68 20.05
N GLY A 155 0.59 -12.13 19.69
CA GLY A 155 0.71 -10.76 19.19
C GLY A 155 0.15 -10.59 17.75
N GLN A 156 0.35 -11.58 16.89
CA GLN A 156 -0.25 -11.61 15.55
C GLN A 156 -1.77 -11.75 15.59
N ALA A 157 -2.28 -12.49 16.61
CA ALA A 157 -3.72 -12.53 16.86
C ALA A 157 -4.30 -11.16 17.28
N PHE A 158 -3.51 -10.28 17.88
CA PHE A 158 -3.92 -8.91 18.23
C PHE A 158 -4.05 -8.00 17.01
N ILE A 159 -3.10 -8.09 16.08
CA ILE A 159 -3.13 -7.33 14.82
C ILE A 159 -4.42 -7.63 14.05
N THR A 160 -4.83 -8.89 14.03
CA THR A 160 -6.04 -9.34 13.34
C THR A 160 -7.33 -9.03 14.07
N ASN A 161 -7.31 -8.83 15.38
CA ASN A 161 -8.49 -8.39 16.12
C ASN A 161 -8.98 -6.99 15.70
N MET A 162 -8.11 -6.13 15.23
CA MET A 162 -8.50 -4.80 14.74
C MET A 162 -9.31 -4.88 13.44
N PHE A 163 -9.06 -5.88 12.60
CA PHE A 163 -9.59 -5.90 11.24
C PHE A 163 -10.73 -6.89 10.98
N THR A 164 -10.83 -8.03 11.68
CA THR A 164 -11.97 -8.94 11.51
C THR A 164 -12.17 -9.88 12.70
N LYS A 165 -13.36 -9.91 13.29
CA LYS A 165 -13.79 -11.00 14.21
C LYS A 165 -13.75 -12.37 13.52
N SER A 166 -13.87 -12.43 12.20
CA SER A 166 -13.88 -13.65 11.40
C SER A 166 -12.50 -14.29 11.21
N TRP A 167 -11.42 -13.52 11.32
CA TRP A 167 -10.07 -14.07 11.16
C TRP A 167 -9.62 -14.92 12.34
N HIS A 168 -10.07 -14.61 13.55
CA HIS A 168 -9.83 -15.45 14.74
C HIS A 168 -10.34 -16.88 14.59
N VAL A 169 -11.45 -17.05 13.89
CA VAL A 169 -12.07 -18.37 13.67
C VAL A 169 -11.31 -19.16 12.61
N ALA A 170 -10.77 -18.49 11.60
CA ALA A 170 -10.04 -19.15 10.51
C ALA A 170 -8.61 -19.57 10.88
N ASN A 171 -8.01 -18.95 11.90
CA ASN A 171 -6.60 -19.15 12.24
C ASN A 171 -6.33 -19.87 13.58
N ASN A 172 -7.27 -20.63 14.10
CA ASN A 172 -7.02 -21.54 15.22
C ASN A 172 -5.89 -22.53 14.90
N GLY A 173 -4.64 -22.06 14.96
CA GLY A 173 -3.45 -22.85 14.72
C GLY A 173 -3.03 -23.00 13.25
N SER A 174 -3.62 -22.28 12.32
CA SER A 174 -3.18 -22.28 10.93
C SER A 174 -1.81 -21.62 10.77
N VAL A 175 -1.02 -22.24 9.95
CA VAL A 175 0.32 -21.79 9.58
C VAL A 175 0.17 -20.72 8.50
N VAL A 176 0.62 -19.50 8.77
CA VAL A 176 0.65 -18.43 7.77
C VAL A 176 1.96 -18.55 6.99
N PRO A 177 1.91 -18.67 5.65
CA PRO A 177 3.11 -18.66 4.83
C PRO A 177 3.91 -17.37 5.07
N THR A 178 5.22 -17.49 5.13
CA THR A 178 6.11 -16.35 5.28
C THR A 178 7.00 -16.28 4.07
N VAL A 179 7.19 -15.08 3.52
CA VAL A 179 8.05 -14.82 2.36
C VAL A 179 8.88 -13.57 2.61
N SER A 180 10.11 -13.53 2.12
CA SER A 180 10.90 -12.30 2.13
C SER A 180 10.51 -11.38 0.96
N LEU A 181 10.79 -10.07 1.06
CA LEU A 181 10.53 -9.14 -0.05
C LEU A 181 11.26 -9.54 -1.35
N PRO A 182 12.55 -9.90 -1.34
CA PRO A 182 13.22 -10.35 -2.56
C PRO A 182 12.56 -11.58 -3.19
N GLU A 183 12.18 -12.54 -2.36
CA GLU A 183 11.51 -13.76 -2.83
C GLU A 183 10.09 -13.48 -3.34
N LEU A 184 9.35 -12.58 -2.69
CA LEU A 184 8.04 -12.11 -3.15
C LEU A 184 8.16 -11.50 -4.56
N PHE A 185 9.14 -10.60 -4.77
CA PHE A 185 9.36 -9.95 -6.05
C PHE A 185 9.69 -10.97 -7.14
N ARG A 186 10.55 -11.94 -6.83
CA ARG A 186 10.91 -13.04 -7.74
C ARG A 186 9.70 -13.95 -8.04
N LEU A 187 8.95 -14.35 -7.02
CA LEU A 187 7.79 -15.25 -7.13
C LEU A 187 6.72 -14.67 -8.06
N HIS A 188 6.46 -13.38 -7.93
CA HIS A 188 5.48 -12.67 -8.75
C HIS A 188 6.07 -12.08 -10.02
N ARG A 189 7.35 -12.34 -10.32
CA ARG A 189 8.06 -11.84 -11.50
C ARG A 189 7.82 -10.35 -11.70
N LEU A 190 7.95 -9.59 -10.61
CA LEU A 190 7.71 -8.16 -10.66
C LEU A 190 8.67 -7.49 -11.65
N PRO A 191 8.20 -6.44 -12.34
CA PRO A 191 9.07 -5.62 -13.17
C PRO A 191 10.22 -5.06 -12.36
N CYS A 192 11.33 -4.82 -13.02
CA CYS A 192 12.54 -4.28 -12.42
C CYS A 192 12.37 -2.92 -11.74
N VAL A 193 11.43 -2.11 -12.19
CA VAL A 193 11.10 -0.83 -11.58
C VAL A 193 9.73 -0.94 -10.93
N ILE A 194 9.69 -0.74 -9.62
CA ILE A 194 8.48 -0.58 -8.83
C ILE A 194 8.33 0.91 -8.54
N ASP A 195 7.21 1.49 -8.98
CA ASP A 195 6.97 2.93 -8.84
C ASP A 195 6.61 3.31 -7.42
N LEU A 196 5.83 2.44 -6.74
CA LEU A 196 5.46 2.62 -5.34
C LEU A 196 5.47 1.26 -4.61
N LEU A 197 6.16 1.22 -3.50
CA LEU A 197 6.00 0.21 -2.44
C LEU A 197 5.30 0.89 -1.26
N ASP A 198 4.10 0.45 -0.99
CA ASP A 198 3.32 0.88 0.14
C ASP A 198 3.33 -0.22 1.22
N ALA A 199 3.47 0.15 2.49
CA ALA A 199 3.59 -0.79 3.59
C ALA A 199 2.84 -0.32 4.83
N ASP A 200 1.67 -0.91 5.05
CA ASP A 200 0.87 -0.80 6.27
C ASP A 200 0.65 -2.20 6.85
N VAL A 201 1.63 -2.71 7.57
CA VAL A 201 1.70 -4.11 8.03
C VAL A 201 1.58 -4.27 9.55
N GLN A 202 1.03 -3.29 10.22
CA GLN A 202 0.61 -3.34 11.61
C GLN A 202 1.70 -3.89 12.56
N HIS A 203 2.73 -3.10 12.81
CA HIS A 203 3.92 -3.36 13.66
C HIS A 203 5.00 -4.27 13.03
N SER A 204 4.84 -4.73 11.79
CA SER A 204 5.88 -5.55 11.14
C SER A 204 6.90 -4.73 10.35
N GLU A 205 6.69 -3.43 10.18
CA GLU A 205 7.50 -2.51 9.38
C GLU A 205 8.99 -2.58 9.78
N TYR A 206 9.25 -2.55 11.08
CA TYR A 206 10.61 -2.55 11.64
C TYR A 206 11.37 -3.86 11.45
N SER A 207 10.63 -4.96 11.26
CA SER A 207 11.22 -6.27 10.97
C SER A 207 11.43 -6.49 9.49
N ILE A 208 10.62 -5.87 8.63
CA ILE A 208 10.69 -5.99 7.18
C ILE A 208 11.85 -5.16 6.63
N PHE A 209 11.93 -3.89 7.02
CA PHE A 209 12.93 -2.97 6.50
C PHE A 209 14.25 -3.10 7.24
N THR A 210 15.06 -4.10 6.86
CA THR A 210 16.45 -4.24 7.30
C THR A 210 17.39 -3.46 6.39
N ARG A 211 18.68 -3.36 6.76
CA ARG A 211 19.71 -2.73 5.92
C ARG A 211 19.79 -3.37 4.54
N GLU A 212 19.75 -4.69 4.49
CA GLU A 212 19.83 -5.49 3.26
C GLU A 212 18.61 -5.23 2.37
N ILE A 213 17.42 -5.18 2.96
CA ILE A 213 16.18 -4.89 2.24
C ILE A 213 16.22 -3.47 1.68
N VAL A 214 16.55 -2.45 2.49
CA VAL A 214 16.62 -1.06 2.00
C VAL A 214 17.70 -0.92 0.91
N SER A 215 18.83 -1.61 1.04
CA SER A 215 19.84 -1.67 -0.01
C SER A 215 19.26 -2.25 -1.31
N MET A 216 18.53 -3.36 -1.25
CA MET A 216 17.85 -3.96 -2.41
C MET A 216 16.81 -3.00 -3.02
N LEU A 217 15.96 -2.39 -2.20
CA LEU A 217 14.96 -1.43 -2.66
C LEU A 217 15.58 -0.24 -3.41
N THR A 218 16.79 0.19 -3.01
CA THR A 218 17.51 1.28 -3.68
C THR A 218 17.82 0.97 -5.15
N HIS A 219 17.77 -0.30 -5.56
CA HIS A 219 18.03 -0.71 -6.95
C HIS A 219 16.75 -0.88 -7.79
N SER A 220 15.59 -1.02 -7.15
CA SER A 220 14.35 -1.41 -7.85
C SER A 220 13.14 -0.54 -7.54
N VAL A 221 13.09 0.15 -6.41
CA VAL A 221 11.90 0.87 -5.97
C VAL A 221 12.12 2.38 -6.07
N ARG A 222 11.14 3.08 -6.62
CA ARG A 222 11.21 4.54 -6.80
C ARG A 222 10.74 5.30 -5.57
N ARG A 223 9.63 4.88 -4.99
CA ARG A 223 9.00 5.51 -3.81
C ARG A 223 8.58 4.47 -2.80
N VAL A 224 8.75 4.77 -1.53
CA VAL A 224 8.27 3.93 -0.41
C VAL A 224 7.41 4.79 0.49
N HIS A 225 6.21 4.32 0.79
CA HIS A 225 5.35 4.79 1.86
C HIS A 225 5.32 3.75 2.98
N ILE A 226 5.34 4.18 4.25
CA ILE A 226 5.25 3.30 5.41
C ILE A 226 4.29 3.93 6.42
N GLY A 227 3.14 3.28 6.63
CA GLY A 227 2.30 3.50 7.80
C GLY A 227 2.99 2.89 9.02
N THR A 228 3.35 3.70 10.02
CA THR A 228 4.09 3.21 11.18
C THR A 228 3.20 3.05 12.40
N HIS A 229 3.29 1.88 13.05
CA HIS A 229 2.46 1.54 14.22
C HIS A 229 3.28 1.46 15.51
N GLY A 230 4.57 1.75 15.43
CA GLY A 230 5.52 1.59 16.51
C GLY A 230 5.38 2.62 17.63
N TYR A 231 6.11 2.34 18.71
CA TYR A 231 6.27 3.27 19.82
C TYR A 231 7.33 4.33 19.47
N SER A 232 7.27 5.47 20.19
CA SER A 232 8.21 6.58 20.00
C SER A 232 9.67 6.10 20.02
N GLY A 233 10.37 6.18 18.92
CA GLY A 233 11.78 5.75 18.76
C GLY A 233 12.01 4.81 17.59
N GLU A 234 10.98 4.16 17.07
CA GLU A 234 11.10 3.25 15.91
C GLU A 234 11.07 4.03 14.60
N ASP A 235 10.18 5.02 14.44
CA ASP A 235 10.12 5.86 13.23
C ASP A 235 11.45 6.57 12.95
N PRO A 236 12.14 7.19 13.94
CA PRO A 236 13.48 7.75 13.71
C PRO A 236 14.51 6.72 13.26
N ARG A 237 14.42 5.45 13.71
CA ARG A 237 15.33 4.37 13.28
C ARG A 237 15.10 3.97 11.84
N LEU A 238 13.84 3.81 11.42
CA LEU A 238 13.49 3.54 10.02
C LEU A 238 13.95 4.70 9.13
N ARG A 239 13.65 5.93 9.53
CA ARG A 239 14.10 7.11 8.79
C ARG A 239 15.61 7.13 8.63
N ALA A 240 16.36 6.98 9.71
CA ALA A 240 17.83 6.97 9.67
C ALA A 240 18.37 5.82 8.79
N LEU A 241 17.68 4.67 8.76
CA LEU A 241 18.05 3.54 7.91
C LEU A 241 17.92 3.89 6.42
N PHE A 242 16.82 4.49 5.99
CA PHE A 242 16.64 4.93 4.61
C PHE A 242 17.59 6.07 4.23
N GLU A 243 17.76 7.06 5.10
CA GLU A 243 18.70 8.18 4.90
C GLU A 243 20.16 7.71 4.77
N ALA A 244 20.55 6.65 5.52
CA ALA A 244 21.88 6.03 5.39
C ALA A 244 22.11 5.37 4.01
N HIS A 245 21.05 5.11 3.25
CA HIS A 245 21.09 4.65 1.85
C HIS A 245 20.81 5.77 0.86
N ASN A 246 20.94 7.04 1.30
CA ASN A 246 20.72 8.27 0.55
C ASN A 246 19.29 8.47 0.04
N TRP A 247 18.28 7.81 0.63
CA TRP A 247 16.89 8.11 0.32
C TRP A 247 16.52 9.50 0.85
N THR A 248 15.72 10.22 0.09
CA THR A 248 15.18 11.52 0.51
C THR A 248 13.90 11.28 1.30
N THR A 249 13.86 11.72 2.54
CA THR A 249 12.62 11.75 3.33
C THR A 249 11.70 12.83 2.77
N VAL A 250 10.51 12.43 2.35
CA VAL A 250 9.45 13.34 1.85
C VAL A 250 8.54 13.74 2.99
N TRP A 251 8.00 12.73 3.69
CA TRP A 251 7.16 12.90 4.87
C TRP A 251 7.74 12.14 6.06
N SER A 252 7.63 12.72 7.26
CA SER A 252 8.05 12.06 8.50
C SER A 252 7.25 12.61 9.68
N TYR A 253 6.13 11.96 9.96
CA TYR A 253 5.23 12.34 11.04
C TYR A 253 5.02 11.15 11.97
N ALA A 254 5.42 11.32 13.24
CA ALA A 254 5.18 10.29 14.23
C ALA A 254 3.71 10.24 14.64
N ARG A 255 3.22 9.05 14.95
CA ARG A 255 1.90 8.83 15.54
C ARG A 255 1.59 9.80 16.67
N SER A 256 0.40 10.36 16.70
CA SER A 256 -0.08 11.21 17.77
C SER A 256 -0.46 10.37 19.00
N THR A 257 -0.06 10.80 20.18
CA THR A 257 -0.60 10.22 21.41
C THR A 257 -2.05 10.67 21.61
N LYS A 258 -2.89 9.86 22.28
CA LYS A 258 -4.31 10.17 22.51
C LYS A 258 -4.52 11.56 23.15
N ALA A 259 -3.65 11.95 24.06
CA ALA A 259 -3.70 13.22 24.81
C ALA A 259 -2.74 14.30 24.28
N GLY A 260 -1.90 13.96 23.27
CA GLY A 260 -0.92 14.89 22.72
C GLY A 260 -1.56 15.93 21.80
N PRO A 261 -0.86 17.05 21.57
CA PRO A 261 -1.32 18.04 20.59
C PRO A 261 -1.22 17.46 19.15
N PRO A 262 -1.99 18.01 18.22
CA PRO A 262 -1.79 17.74 16.80
C PRO A 262 -0.35 18.07 16.37
N LYS A 263 0.15 17.34 15.38
CA LYS A 263 1.49 17.58 14.81
C LYS A 263 1.42 18.72 13.79
N PRO A 264 2.36 19.65 13.78
CA PRO A 264 2.43 20.66 12.74
C PRO A 264 2.82 20.00 11.40
N THR A 265 2.11 20.37 10.35
CA THR A 265 2.40 20.00 8.97
C THR A 265 2.30 21.24 8.09
N GLU A 266 2.72 21.15 6.83
CA GLU A 266 2.54 22.22 5.86
C GLU A 266 1.06 22.50 5.52
N PHE A 267 0.18 21.56 5.85
CA PHE A 267 -1.28 21.69 5.67
C PHE A 267 -2.00 22.16 6.95
N GLY A 268 -1.24 22.50 8.00
CA GLY A 268 -1.76 22.86 9.31
C GLY A 268 -1.57 21.74 10.36
N PRO A 269 -2.16 21.90 11.55
CA PRO A 269 -2.02 20.91 12.61
C PRO A 269 -2.87 19.66 12.34
N VAL A 270 -2.23 18.48 12.32
CA VAL A 270 -2.86 17.19 12.02
C VAL A 270 -2.70 16.22 13.19
N ARG A 271 -3.74 15.41 13.44
CA ARG A 271 -3.67 14.25 14.35
C ARG A 271 -3.49 12.99 13.53
N PHE A 272 -2.41 12.29 13.77
CA PHE A 272 -2.07 11.04 13.13
C PHE A 272 -2.50 9.85 14.00
N ALA A 273 -3.39 8.97 13.50
CA ALA A 273 -3.74 7.72 14.17
C ALA A 273 -2.60 6.72 14.07
N ASP A 274 -1.91 6.71 12.93
CA ASP A 274 -0.67 5.98 12.68
C ASP A 274 0.43 6.96 12.24
N GLY A 275 1.69 6.58 12.33
CA GLY A 275 2.77 7.45 11.86
C GLY A 275 2.96 7.34 10.35
N VAL A 276 3.58 8.34 9.76
CA VAL A 276 3.84 8.44 8.32
C VAL A 276 5.33 8.56 8.06
N LEU A 277 5.87 7.66 7.25
CA LEU A 277 7.20 7.80 6.66
C LEU A 277 7.10 7.64 5.15
N SER A 278 7.59 8.59 4.40
CA SER A 278 7.64 8.54 2.95
C SER A 278 9.04 8.86 2.45
N PHE A 279 9.49 8.07 1.49
CA PHE A 279 10.86 8.15 0.97
C PHE A 279 10.87 8.15 -0.56
N LEU A 280 11.75 8.98 -1.10
CA LEU A 280 12.05 9.03 -2.53
C LEU A 280 13.45 8.49 -2.78
N ASN A 281 13.57 7.55 -3.72
CA ASN A 281 14.86 6.97 -4.08
C ASN A 281 15.79 8.03 -4.71
N PRO A 282 17.05 8.11 -4.30
CA PRO A 282 18.04 9.03 -4.85
C PRO A 282 18.33 8.78 -6.34
N ARG A 283 18.12 7.56 -6.82
CA ARG A 283 18.36 7.18 -8.20
C ARG A 283 17.22 7.63 -9.10
N ARG A 284 17.56 8.23 -10.24
CA ARG A 284 16.56 8.57 -11.25
C ARG A 284 16.03 7.31 -11.93
N LEU A 285 14.76 7.33 -12.33
CA LEU A 285 14.10 6.21 -13.02
C LEU A 285 14.91 5.60 -14.19
N PRO A 286 15.56 6.38 -15.08
CA PRO A 286 16.40 5.82 -16.14
C PRO A 286 17.57 4.98 -15.63
N VAL A 287 18.14 5.35 -14.47
CA VAL A 287 19.24 4.62 -13.82
C VAL A 287 18.75 3.31 -13.24
N LEU A 288 17.58 3.32 -12.57
CA LEU A 288 16.96 2.11 -12.04
C LEU A 288 16.67 1.10 -13.16
N ALA A 289 16.04 1.54 -14.25
CA ALA A 289 15.73 0.67 -15.38
C ALA A 289 16.99 0.03 -16.01
N LYS A 290 18.05 0.82 -16.21
CA LYS A 290 19.31 0.32 -16.77
C LYS A 290 19.99 -0.70 -15.84
N HIS A 291 19.99 -0.43 -14.54
CA HIS A 291 20.56 -1.36 -13.56
C HIS A 291 19.84 -2.71 -13.59
N CYS A 292 18.55 -2.70 -13.73
CA CYS A 292 17.71 -3.86 -13.81
C CYS A 292 17.95 -4.72 -15.05
N GLU A 293 18.10 -4.10 -16.23
CA GLU A 293 18.46 -4.80 -17.47
C GLU A 293 19.77 -5.58 -17.30
N MET A 294 20.76 -4.99 -16.60
CA MET A 294 22.04 -5.64 -16.31
C MET A 294 21.96 -6.77 -15.29
N THR A 295 21.01 -6.72 -14.33
CA THR A 295 20.88 -7.74 -13.29
C THR A 295 19.98 -8.91 -13.69
N THR A 296 19.14 -8.76 -14.70
CA THR A 296 18.38 -9.89 -15.28
C THR A 296 19.26 -10.89 -16.01
N GLU A 297 20.46 -10.48 -16.45
CA GLU A 297 21.49 -11.41 -16.97
C GLU A 297 22.25 -12.16 -15.85
N LEU A 298 22.19 -11.68 -14.62
CA LEU A 298 22.83 -12.24 -13.43
C LEU A 298 21.77 -12.83 -12.48
N ALA A 299 20.96 -13.75 -12.98
CA ALA A 299 20.00 -14.61 -12.25
C ALA A 299 19.66 -14.19 -10.80
N TRP A 300 18.39 -13.86 -10.58
CA TRP A 300 17.79 -13.89 -9.23
C TRP A 300 17.91 -15.28 -8.59
#